data_3f9551dcf208d2458c3bcd228f118066
#
_entry.id   3f9551dcf208d2458c3bcd228f118066
#
_cell.length_a   1.000
_cell.length_b   1.000
_cell.length_c   1.000
_cell.angle_alpha   90.00
_cell.angle_beta   90.00
_cell.angle_gamma   90.00
#
_symmetry.space_group_name_H-M   'P 1'
#
loop_
_entity.id
_entity.type
_entity.pdbx_description
1 polymer ?
#
loop_
_entity_poly.entity_id
_entity_poly.type
_entity_poly.pdbx_seq_one_letter_code
_entity_poly.pdbx_strand_id
1 'polypeptide(L)'
;MREMKDSGVRWIGEIPTKWTIAKAKNCVEIQNGSDPKTEGSIPVYGSGSMSFKTCGEYKEGPSVLIGRKGATLHIPHYISSKFWNVDTAFNVYSKSIFDLKYYFYCAHVFDYTFYMSQTTLPSMTQTAYENMFLPLPTKEEQYAIANQLDQICSKIDAVLEKTRASIEEYKKLKQTVITQVVTKGVRGDRPMKDSSIEWIGEIPAGVPISRVGLHFDIVLGKMLCSAPVDDNYTLESYYCAADVHFEGLSNGEKKKMWFSPDEKEQYCVKNGDLLVVEGGAGAGGCAIAVSTDVPIYIQNSIMIVRSKGISNIRYLRYLLECLVKKGYIDVVCNKATIPHFTKDKLANVPFIVFSQSEQEEIAEYLNEKCAGIDALIVKRQQYLTEIENYKKSLIYEYVTGKKGVKTSVLAD
;
A
#
# COMPACT_ATOMS: atom_id res chain seq x y z
N MET A 1 31.53 25.52 -13.20
CA MET A 1 30.61 25.40 -12.03
C MET A 1 30.17 26.80 -11.65
N ARG A 2 28.92 26.99 -11.20
CA ARG A 2 28.48 28.28 -10.67
C ARG A 2 29.13 28.48 -9.31
N GLU A 3 29.54 29.72 -9.01
CA GLU A 3 30.00 30.09 -7.66
C GLU A 3 28.81 30.10 -6.71
N MET A 4 28.93 29.44 -5.56
CA MET A 4 27.86 29.23 -4.60
C MET A 4 28.13 30.01 -3.31
N LYS A 5 27.05 30.35 -2.59
CA LYS A 5 27.09 30.94 -1.25
C LYS A 5 26.04 30.29 -0.35
N ASP A 6 26.29 30.26 0.95
CA ASP A 6 25.29 29.83 1.92
C ASP A 6 24.09 30.81 1.92
N SER A 7 22.88 30.24 1.83
CA SER A 7 21.64 31.02 1.92
C SER A 7 21.26 31.39 3.35
N GLY A 8 21.85 30.76 4.37
CA GLY A 8 21.43 30.86 5.76
C GLY A 8 20.10 30.17 6.07
N VAL A 9 19.51 29.41 5.12
CA VAL A 9 18.26 28.71 5.27
C VAL A 9 18.48 27.21 5.15
N ARG A 10 18.22 26.45 6.23
CA ARG A 10 18.57 25.04 6.36
C ARG A 10 18.12 24.17 5.19
N TRP A 11 16.87 24.30 4.74
CA TRP A 11 16.36 23.45 3.66
C TRP A 11 16.89 23.82 2.28
N ILE A 12 17.30 25.09 2.08
CA ILE A 12 17.86 25.59 0.84
C ILE A 12 19.35 25.21 0.74
N GLY A 13 20.10 25.44 1.85
CA GLY A 13 21.57 25.30 1.88
C GLY A 13 22.24 26.34 0.99
N GLU A 14 23.15 25.90 0.11
CA GLU A 14 23.87 26.80 -0.81
C GLU A 14 23.04 27.14 -2.05
N ILE A 15 23.17 28.38 -2.52
CA ILE A 15 22.60 28.94 -3.75
C ILE A 15 23.65 29.65 -4.58
N PRO A 16 23.47 29.90 -5.89
CA PRO A 16 24.35 30.73 -6.69
C PRO A 16 24.55 32.11 -6.07
N THR A 17 25.78 32.64 -6.13
CA THR A 17 26.12 33.94 -5.54
C THR A 17 25.26 35.10 -6.02
N LYS A 18 24.76 35.01 -7.28
CA LYS A 18 23.87 36.03 -7.87
C LYS A 18 22.41 35.91 -7.41
N TRP A 19 22.02 34.79 -6.78
CA TRP A 19 20.67 34.64 -6.28
C TRP A 19 20.50 35.25 -4.91
N THR A 20 19.26 35.60 -4.59
CA THR A 20 18.86 36.06 -3.27
C THR A 20 17.81 35.10 -2.69
N ILE A 21 17.40 35.35 -1.47
CA ILE A 21 16.27 34.69 -0.83
C ILE A 21 15.20 35.71 -0.50
N ALA A 22 13.94 35.29 -0.54
CA ALA A 22 12.80 36.12 -0.17
C ALA A 22 11.78 35.30 0.66
N LYS A 23 11.06 35.99 1.55
CA LYS A 23 9.91 35.35 2.21
C LYS A 23 8.79 35.13 1.21
N ALA A 24 8.08 34.00 1.33
CA ALA A 24 7.00 33.60 0.41
C ALA A 24 5.92 34.69 0.29
N LYS A 25 5.57 35.40 1.36
CA LYS A 25 4.62 36.51 1.32
C LYS A 25 5.01 37.66 0.36
N ASN A 26 6.29 37.81 0.03
CA ASN A 26 6.74 38.80 -0.94
C ASN A 26 6.66 38.29 -2.39
N CYS A 27 6.60 36.96 -2.57
CA CYS A 27 6.65 36.28 -3.86
C CYS A 27 5.26 35.85 -4.34
N VAL A 28 4.41 35.40 -3.40
CA VAL A 28 3.10 34.83 -3.69
C VAL A 28 2.04 35.39 -2.72
N GLU A 29 0.79 35.24 -3.12
CA GLU A 29 -0.41 35.47 -2.30
C GLU A 29 -1.02 34.14 -1.93
N ILE A 30 -1.27 33.92 -0.65
CA ILE A 30 -1.84 32.67 -0.11
C ILE A 30 -3.26 32.97 0.40
N GLN A 31 -4.23 32.23 -0.09
CA GLN A 31 -5.64 32.41 0.26
C GLN A 31 -6.22 31.15 0.89
N ASN A 32 -7.13 31.32 1.86
CA ASN A 32 -7.85 30.21 2.47
C ASN A 32 -8.88 29.60 1.51
N GLY A 33 -9.10 28.30 1.67
CA GLY A 33 -10.27 27.63 1.14
C GLY A 33 -11.47 27.78 2.06
N SER A 34 -12.66 27.42 1.54
CA SER A 34 -13.90 27.36 2.29
C SER A 34 -14.84 26.30 1.71
N ASP A 35 -15.79 25.82 2.51
CA ASP A 35 -16.77 24.88 2.01
C ASP A 35 -17.66 25.54 0.96
N PRO A 36 -17.93 24.85 -0.17
CA PRO A 36 -18.80 25.37 -1.21
C PRO A 36 -20.26 25.34 -0.75
N LYS A 37 -21.04 26.29 -1.27
CA LYS A 37 -22.44 26.50 -0.89
C LYS A 37 -23.44 26.11 -1.97
N THR A 38 -22.97 25.98 -3.21
CA THR A 38 -23.83 25.72 -4.37
C THR A 38 -23.40 24.45 -5.10
N GLU A 39 -24.36 23.78 -5.70
CA GLU A 39 -24.09 22.63 -6.58
C GLU A 39 -23.67 23.10 -7.98
N GLY A 40 -22.82 22.30 -8.64
CA GLY A 40 -22.34 22.59 -9.98
C GLY A 40 -21.29 21.61 -10.46
N SER A 41 -20.51 21.99 -11.50
CA SER A 41 -19.55 21.12 -12.17
C SER A 41 -18.07 21.45 -11.89
N ILE A 42 -17.80 22.49 -11.11
CA ILE A 42 -16.43 22.92 -10.82
C ILE A 42 -15.79 21.94 -9.82
N PRO A 43 -14.60 21.38 -10.11
CA PRO A 43 -13.95 20.43 -9.23
C PRO A 43 -13.50 21.06 -7.91
N VAL A 44 -13.74 20.36 -6.80
CA VAL A 44 -13.41 20.80 -5.43
C VAL A 44 -12.25 19.96 -4.90
N TYR A 45 -11.24 20.64 -4.37
CA TYR A 45 -10.03 20.04 -3.85
C TYR A 45 -9.85 20.32 -2.35
N GLY A 46 -9.25 19.36 -1.66
CA GLY A 46 -8.70 19.51 -0.32
C GLY A 46 -7.17 19.47 -0.37
N SER A 47 -6.53 18.98 0.70
CA SER A 47 -5.07 18.82 0.77
C SER A 47 -4.51 17.72 -0.16
N GLY A 48 -5.38 16.89 -0.78
CA GLY A 48 -4.99 15.88 -1.75
C GLY A 48 -4.94 16.42 -3.17
N SER A 49 -4.31 15.67 -4.07
CA SER A 49 -4.14 16.03 -5.48
C SER A 49 -5.37 15.75 -6.37
N MET A 50 -6.37 15.03 -5.86
CA MET A 50 -7.58 14.67 -6.60
C MET A 50 -8.79 15.46 -6.10
N SER A 51 -9.68 15.84 -7.02
CA SER A 51 -10.98 16.38 -6.65
C SER A 51 -11.85 15.28 -6.04
N PHE A 52 -12.62 15.61 -5.03
CA PHE A 52 -13.47 14.66 -4.31
C PHE A 52 -14.98 14.96 -4.42
N LYS A 53 -15.33 16.15 -4.93
CA LYS A 53 -16.70 16.57 -5.25
C LYS A 53 -16.69 17.70 -6.27
N THR A 54 -17.87 18.18 -6.66
CA THR A 54 -18.05 19.36 -7.53
C THR A 54 -18.93 20.41 -6.86
N CYS A 55 -18.85 21.67 -7.33
CA CYS A 55 -19.67 22.79 -6.85
C CYS A 55 -19.94 23.83 -7.95
N GLY A 56 -20.72 24.85 -7.63
CA GLY A 56 -21.04 25.95 -8.54
C GLY A 56 -20.12 27.16 -8.41
N GLU A 57 -19.46 27.32 -7.27
CA GLU A 57 -18.46 28.39 -7.05
C GLU A 57 -17.15 28.03 -7.73
N TYR A 58 -16.37 29.08 -8.12
CA TYR A 58 -15.06 28.84 -8.69
C TYR A 58 -14.05 29.94 -8.32
N LYS A 59 -12.79 29.55 -8.37
CA LYS A 59 -11.60 30.41 -8.43
C LYS A 59 -10.94 30.20 -9.79
N GLU A 60 -10.32 31.26 -10.32
CA GLU A 60 -9.60 31.17 -11.60
C GLU A 60 -8.19 30.56 -11.39
N GLY A 61 -7.80 29.66 -12.29
CA GLY A 61 -6.42 29.22 -12.42
C GLY A 61 -5.61 30.16 -13.31
N PRO A 62 -4.26 30.03 -13.36
CA PRO A 62 -3.48 28.99 -12.65
C PRO A 62 -3.30 29.29 -11.16
N SER A 63 -3.30 28.24 -10.36
CA SER A 63 -3.02 28.30 -8.92
C SER A 63 -2.26 27.08 -8.45
N VAL A 64 -1.52 27.20 -7.34
CA VAL A 64 -0.94 26.06 -6.63
C VAL A 64 -1.72 25.84 -5.35
N LEU A 65 -2.24 24.61 -5.18
CA LEU A 65 -2.81 24.20 -3.91
C LEU A 65 -1.70 23.64 -3.01
N ILE A 66 -1.69 24.08 -1.77
CA ILE A 66 -0.81 23.58 -0.70
C ILE A 66 -1.66 23.16 0.49
N GLY A 67 -1.26 22.07 1.16
CA GLY A 67 -2.07 21.52 2.24
C GLY A 67 -2.06 22.39 3.50
N ARG A 68 -3.21 22.48 4.17
CA ARG A 68 -3.34 23.09 5.50
C ARG A 68 -3.41 22.03 6.59
N LYS A 69 -4.10 20.92 6.34
CA LYS A 69 -4.32 19.82 7.30
C LYS A 69 -4.30 18.48 6.57
N GLY A 70 -3.81 17.43 7.24
CA GLY A 70 -3.88 16.07 6.75
C GLY A 70 -2.54 15.46 6.35
N ALA A 71 -2.54 14.15 6.12
CA ALA A 71 -1.34 13.38 5.79
C ALA A 71 -0.69 13.79 4.46
N THR A 72 -1.46 14.41 3.54
CA THR A 72 -1.04 14.82 2.19
C THR A 72 -0.64 16.31 2.10
N LEU A 73 -0.55 17.02 3.23
CA LEU A 73 -0.29 18.46 3.21
C LEU A 73 1.01 18.85 2.50
N HIS A 74 1.98 17.95 2.41
CA HIS A 74 3.28 18.15 1.77
C HIS A 74 3.28 17.90 0.25
N ILE A 75 2.11 17.61 -0.34
CA ILE A 75 1.96 17.35 -1.77
C ILE A 75 1.28 18.56 -2.42
N PRO A 76 2.05 19.48 -3.05
CA PRO A 76 1.47 20.60 -3.77
C PRO A 76 0.78 20.11 -5.06
N HIS A 77 -0.24 20.84 -5.50
CA HIS A 77 -0.95 20.55 -6.72
C HIS A 77 -1.12 21.79 -7.59
N TYR A 78 -0.67 21.72 -8.85
CA TYR A 78 -0.80 22.82 -9.81
C TYR A 78 -2.11 22.67 -10.60
N ILE A 79 -2.98 23.69 -10.58
CA ILE A 79 -4.26 23.71 -11.28
C ILE A 79 -4.25 24.85 -12.27
N SER A 80 -4.50 24.54 -13.56
CA SER A 80 -4.53 25.53 -14.66
C SER A 80 -5.91 26.03 -14.99
N SER A 81 -6.97 25.32 -14.57
CA SER A 81 -8.39 25.60 -14.89
C SER A 81 -9.14 26.16 -13.68
N LYS A 82 -10.44 26.40 -13.84
CA LYS A 82 -11.33 26.75 -12.73
C LYS A 82 -11.39 25.65 -11.70
N PHE A 83 -11.39 26.02 -10.42
CA PHE A 83 -11.41 25.11 -9.28
C PHE A 83 -12.06 25.75 -8.06
N TRP A 84 -12.33 24.95 -7.06
CA TRP A 84 -12.63 25.39 -5.70
C TRP A 84 -11.77 24.61 -4.70
N ASN A 85 -11.42 25.20 -3.58
CA ASN A 85 -10.71 24.49 -2.50
C ASN A 85 -11.39 24.72 -1.15
N VAL A 86 -11.47 23.64 -0.38
CA VAL A 86 -12.00 23.66 0.99
C VAL A 86 -10.93 24.07 2.01
N ASP A 87 -11.33 24.23 3.25
CA ASP A 87 -10.49 24.75 4.36
C ASP A 87 -9.26 23.89 4.70
N THR A 88 -9.16 22.68 4.16
CA THR A 88 -7.98 21.80 4.34
C THR A 88 -6.82 22.13 3.42
N ALA A 89 -7.01 23.05 2.46
CA ALA A 89 -5.96 23.52 1.56
C ALA A 89 -6.00 25.04 1.38
N PHE A 90 -4.82 25.62 1.19
CA PHE A 90 -4.67 27.00 0.69
C PHE A 90 -4.50 26.97 -0.82
N ASN A 91 -4.96 28.01 -1.49
CA ASN A 91 -4.62 28.29 -2.90
C ASN A 91 -3.63 29.45 -2.95
N VAL A 92 -2.71 29.37 -3.89
CA VAL A 92 -1.57 30.29 -4.03
C VAL A 92 -1.57 30.90 -5.42
N TYR A 93 -1.45 32.22 -5.47
CA TYR A 93 -1.27 32.98 -6.70
C TYR A 93 0.10 33.65 -6.72
N SER A 94 0.64 33.85 -7.90
CA SER A 94 1.93 34.50 -8.10
C SER A 94 1.81 36.02 -7.98
N LYS A 95 2.81 36.67 -7.38
CA LYS A 95 3.08 38.10 -7.52
C LYS A 95 4.02 38.33 -8.70
N SER A 96 4.06 39.55 -9.22
CA SER A 96 4.77 39.93 -10.46
C SER A 96 6.22 39.46 -10.59
N ILE A 97 6.94 39.35 -9.46
CA ILE A 97 8.35 38.97 -9.42
C ILE A 97 8.62 37.47 -9.38
N PHE A 98 7.57 36.64 -9.23
CA PHE A 98 7.74 35.22 -9.00
C PHE A 98 6.95 34.39 -10.02
N ASP A 99 7.51 33.28 -10.49
CA ASP A 99 6.82 32.33 -11.36
C ASP A 99 6.07 31.29 -10.55
N LEU A 100 4.79 31.04 -10.87
CA LEU A 100 3.93 30.16 -10.11
C LEU A 100 4.33 28.67 -10.24
N LYS A 101 4.82 28.27 -11.42
CA LYS A 101 5.31 26.89 -11.59
C LYS A 101 6.63 26.67 -10.86
N TYR A 102 7.49 27.67 -10.83
CA TYR A 102 8.70 27.63 -10.00
C TYR A 102 8.33 27.48 -8.52
N TYR A 103 7.32 28.24 -8.04
CA TYR A 103 6.79 28.06 -6.68
C TYR A 103 6.28 26.62 -6.44
N PHE A 104 5.54 26.06 -7.38
CA PHE A 104 5.06 24.67 -7.32
C PHE A 104 6.21 23.69 -7.10
N TYR A 105 7.32 23.84 -7.83
CA TYR A 105 8.49 22.99 -7.65
C TYR A 105 9.22 23.25 -6.33
N CYS A 106 9.32 24.49 -5.86
CA CYS A 106 9.83 24.79 -4.52
C CYS A 106 8.99 24.10 -3.44
N ALA A 107 7.65 24.11 -3.57
CA ALA A 107 6.75 23.49 -2.62
C ALA A 107 6.91 21.96 -2.53
N HIS A 108 7.41 21.29 -3.56
CA HIS A 108 7.73 19.84 -3.49
C HIS A 108 8.92 19.50 -2.58
N VAL A 109 9.77 20.47 -2.27
CA VAL A 109 11.03 20.23 -1.53
C VAL A 109 11.14 21.07 -0.25
N PHE A 110 10.09 21.76 0.17
CA PHE A 110 10.06 22.45 1.45
C PHE A 110 10.32 21.49 2.61
N ASP A 111 11.05 21.96 3.61
CA ASP A 111 11.16 21.26 4.88
C ASP A 111 9.91 21.52 5.74
N TYR A 112 8.86 20.81 5.43
CA TYR A 112 7.59 20.91 6.16
C TYR A 112 7.74 20.55 7.64
N THR A 113 8.65 19.66 8.00
CA THR A 113 8.81 19.15 9.37
C THR A 113 9.20 20.24 10.36
N PHE A 114 9.92 21.25 9.90
CA PHE A 114 10.31 22.39 10.71
C PHE A 114 9.13 23.33 11.04
N TYR A 115 8.13 23.40 10.17
CA TYR A 115 7.03 24.35 10.25
C TYR A 115 5.71 23.74 10.69
N MET A 116 5.57 22.41 10.61
CA MET A 116 4.35 21.71 11.00
C MET A 116 4.19 21.64 12.51
N SER A 117 2.94 21.76 12.98
CA SER A 117 2.59 21.38 14.34
C SER A 117 2.68 19.85 14.51
N GLN A 118 3.37 19.37 15.54
CA GLN A 118 3.48 17.94 15.88
C GLN A 118 2.25 17.47 16.66
N THR A 119 1.05 17.68 16.13
CA THR A 119 -0.20 17.16 16.68
C THR A 119 -0.59 15.86 15.97
N THR A 120 -1.59 15.14 16.50
CA THR A 120 -2.10 13.89 15.92
C THR A 120 -2.44 14.00 14.42
N LEU A 121 -2.85 15.20 13.98
CA LEU A 121 -3.07 15.51 12.56
C LEU A 121 -2.09 16.61 12.13
N PRO A 122 -1.16 16.35 11.21
CA PRO A 122 -0.23 17.35 10.70
C PRO A 122 -0.97 18.58 10.17
N SER A 123 -0.52 19.77 10.55
CA SER A 123 -1.12 21.03 10.07
C SER A 123 -0.09 22.13 9.88
N MET A 124 -0.35 23.03 8.92
CA MET A 124 0.42 24.22 8.61
C MET A 124 -0.49 25.43 8.62
N THR A 125 -0.03 26.55 9.20
CA THR A 125 -0.77 27.81 9.16
C THR A 125 -0.37 28.62 7.91
N GLN A 126 -1.27 29.52 7.48
CA GLN A 126 -0.96 30.47 6.41
C GLN A 126 0.29 31.29 6.75
N THR A 127 0.40 31.78 7.99
CA THR A 127 1.56 32.54 8.46
C THR A 127 2.86 31.75 8.40
N ALA A 128 2.83 30.44 8.66
CA ALA A 128 4.00 29.58 8.50
C ALA A 128 4.47 29.56 7.03
N TYR A 129 3.55 29.31 6.10
CA TYR A 129 3.87 29.37 4.67
C TYR A 129 4.37 30.73 4.21
N GLU A 130 3.72 31.83 4.62
CA GLU A 130 4.09 33.22 4.28
C GLU A 130 5.49 33.60 4.74
N ASN A 131 5.94 33.02 5.86
CA ASN A 131 7.28 33.29 6.41
C ASN A 131 8.38 32.33 5.92
N MET A 132 8.04 31.30 5.15
CA MET A 132 9.03 30.42 4.52
C MET A 132 9.90 31.23 3.57
N PHE A 133 11.19 30.91 3.54
CA PHE A 133 12.13 31.49 2.60
C PHE A 133 12.17 30.70 1.30
N LEU A 134 12.24 31.39 0.18
CA LEU A 134 12.33 30.86 -1.17
C LEU A 134 13.62 31.35 -1.84
N PRO A 135 14.31 30.53 -2.62
CA PRO A 135 15.36 30.99 -3.51
C PRO A 135 14.74 31.90 -4.58
N LEU A 136 15.38 33.03 -4.84
CA LEU A 136 14.91 34.05 -5.79
C LEU A 136 15.94 34.26 -6.91
N PRO A 137 15.91 33.42 -7.97
CA PRO A 137 16.62 33.69 -9.23
C PRO A 137 15.92 34.80 -10.02
N THR A 138 16.50 35.22 -11.15
CA THR A 138 15.79 36.13 -12.08
C THR A 138 14.52 35.45 -12.60
N LYS A 139 13.55 36.23 -13.06
CA LYS A 139 12.28 35.70 -13.55
C LYS A 139 12.45 34.74 -14.75
N GLU A 140 13.42 35.08 -15.62
CA GLU A 140 13.80 34.25 -16.77
C GLU A 140 14.40 32.92 -16.32
N GLU A 141 15.23 32.92 -15.28
CA GLU A 141 15.77 31.69 -14.70
C GLU A 141 14.68 30.85 -14.02
N GLN A 142 13.75 31.46 -13.29
CA GLN A 142 12.62 30.77 -12.68
C GLN A 142 11.81 30.04 -13.75
N TYR A 143 11.47 30.75 -14.83
CA TYR A 143 10.73 30.17 -15.95
C TYR A 143 11.50 29.04 -16.66
N ALA A 144 12.79 29.22 -16.90
CA ALA A 144 13.63 28.21 -17.51
C ALA A 144 13.75 26.95 -16.63
N ILE A 145 13.88 27.13 -15.30
CA ILE A 145 13.91 26.02 -14.33
C ILE A 145 12.58 25.28 -14.33
N ALA A 146 11.45 26.00 -14.25
CA ALA A 146 10.12 25.41 -14.23
C ALA A 146 9.86 24.58 -15.50
N ASN A 147 10.16 25.12 -16.68
CA ASN A 147 10.02 24.41 -17.95
C ASN A 147 10.92 23.16 -18.05
N GLN A 148 12.16 23.27 -17.60
CA GLN A 148 13.07 22.13 -17.58
C GLN A 148 12.56 21.02 -16.65
N LEU A 149 12.05 21.42 -15.47
CA LEU A 149 11.47 20.48 -14.52
C LEU A 149 10.17 19.87 -15.03
N ASP A 150 9.31 20.63 -15.71
CA ASP A 150 8.10 20.08 -16.36
C ASP A 150 8.45 18.94 -17.31
N GLN A 151 9.46 19.15 -18.18
CA GLN A 151 9.88 18.14 -19.15
C GLN A 151 10.48 16.88 -18.48
N ILE A 152 11.33 17.07 -17.47
CA ILE A 152 11.99 15.96 -16.81
C ILE A 152 11.03 15.21 -15.90
N CYS A 153 10.25 15.92 -15.07
CA CYS A 153 9.30 15.31 -14.15
C CYS A 153 8.20 14.56 -14.89
N SER A 154 7.70 15.08 -16.02
CA SER A 154 6.74 14.36 -16.85
C SER A 154 7.27 13.01 -17.35
N LYS A 155 8.55 12.93 -17.75
CA LYS A 155 9.18 11.66 -18.15
C LYS A 155 9.32 10.70 -16.96
N ILE A 156 9.73 11.22 -15.81
CA ILE A 156 9.87 10.44 -14.58
C ILE A 156 8.49 9.91 -14.14
N ASP A 157 7.45 10.74 -14.17
CA ASP A 157 6.09 10.34 -13.79
C ASP A 157 5.55 9.25 -14.71
N ALA A 158 5.82 9.32 -16.01
CA ALA A 158 5.48 8.26 -16.95
C ALA A 158 6.18 6.92 -16.63
N VAL A 159 7.44 6.97 -16.16
CA VAL A 159 8.16 5.76 -15.71
C VAL A 159 7.57 5.21 -14.41
N LEU A 160 7.24 6.08 -13.46
CA LEU A 160 6.60 5.69 -12.19
C LEU A 160 5.26 5.01 -12.45
N GLU A 161 4.42 5.57 -13.31
CA GLU A 161 3.12 5.01 -13.69
C GLU A 161 3.27 3.62 -14.33
N LYS A 162 4.16 3.47 -15.32
CA LYS A 162 4.45 2.17 -15.94
C LYS A 162 4.97 1.14 -14.94
N THR A 163 5.79 1.57 -13.98
CA THR A 163 6.31 0.67 -12.96
C THR A 163 5.22 0.20 -12.00
N ARG A 164 4.30 1.11 -11.59
CA ARG A 164 3.11 0.74 -10.79
C ARG A 164 2.20 -0.23 -11.53
N ALA A 165 1.93 0.03 -12.80
CA ALA A 165 1.16 -0.87 -13.65
C ALA A 165 1.80 -2.26 -13.75
N SER A 166 3.12 -2.33 -13.93
CA SER A 166 3.88 -3.59 -13.97
C SER A 166 3.77 -4.39 -12.66
N ILE A 167 3.75 -3.73 -11.50
CA ILE A 167 3.53 -4.41 -10.22
C ILE A 167 2.15 -5.07 -10.18
N GLU A 168 1.11 -4.36 -10.62
CA GLU A 168 -0.26 -4.91 -10.66
C GLU A 168 -0.38 -6.07 -11.66
N GLU A 169 0.33 -6.01 -12.79
CA GLU A 169 0.41 -7.13 -13.73
C GLU A 169 1.08 -8.36 -13.12
N TYR A 170 2.18 -8.20 -12.38
CA TYR A 170 2.81 -9.32 -11.66
C TYR A 170 1.90 -9.94 -10.60
N LYS A 171 1.14 -9.13 -9.85
CA LYS A 171 0.15 -9.65 -8.89
C LYS A 171 -0.94 -10.47 -9.59
N LYS A 172 -1.45 -9.98 -10.73
CA LYS A 172 -2.43 -10.70 -11.56
C LYS A 172 -1.83 -12.00 -12.12
N LEU A 173 -0.59 -11.95 -12.61
CA LEU A 173 0.12 -13.14 -13.10
C LEU A 173 0.26 -14.20 -12.01
N LYS A 174 0.68 -13.80 -10.80
CA LYS A 174 0.78 -14.70 -9.64
C LYS A 174 -0.56 -15.40 -9.38
N GLN A 175 -1.65 -14.64 -9.33
CA GLN A 175 -2.99 -15.20 -9.11
C GLN A 175 -3.42 -16.14 -10.24
N THR A 176 -3.12 -15.82 -11.50
CA THR A 176 -3.42 -16.68 -12.65
C THR A 176 -2.64 -17.98 -12.57
N VAL A 177 -1.35 -17.94 -12.27
CA VAL A 177 -0.50 -19.14 -12.12
C VAL A 177 -1.02 -20.02 -10.98
N ILE A 178 -1.32 -19.45 -9.81
CA ILE A 178 -1.89 -20.21 -8.69
C ILE A 178 -3.19 -20.88 -9.14
N THR A 179 -4.12 -20.12 -9.72
CA THR A 179 -5.43 -20.65 -10.16
C THR A 179 -5.30 -21.79 -11.14
N GLN A 180 -4.47 -21.63 -12.18
CA GLN A 180 -4.27 -22.66 -13.20
C GLN A 180 -3.67 -23.93 -12.59
N VAL A 181 -2.67 -23.79 -11.76
CA VAL A 181 -1.90 -24.92 -11.23
C VAL A 181 -2.68 -25.68 -10.15
N VAL A 182 -3.39 -24.98 -9.24
CA VAL A 182 -4.18 -25.67 -8.22
C VAL A 182 -5.42 -26.40 -8.79
N THR A 183 -5.93 -25.96 -9.95
CA THR A 183 -7.11 -26.59 -10.56
C THR A 183 -6.76 -27.60 -11.64
N LYS A 184 -5.75 -27.34 -12.46
CA LYS A 184 -5.39 -28.15 -13.63
C LYS A 184 -4.18 -29.06 -13.38
N GLY A 185 -3.43 -28.84 -12.29
CA GLY A 185 -2.17 -29.52 -11.99
C GLY A 185 -1.00 -29.02 -12.83
N VAL A 186 0.15 -29.68 -12.70
CA VAL A 186 1.40 -29.37 -13.42
C VAL A 186 1.74 -30.37 -14.52
N ARG A 187 1.04 -31.50 -14.56
CA ARG A 187 1.24 -32.55 -15.57
C ARG A 187 0.47 -32.18 -16.83
N GLY A 188 1.17 -32.15 -17.96
CA GLY A 188 0.71 -31.65 -19.27
C GLY A 188 -0.58 -32.25 -19.83
N ASP A 189 -0.81 -32.11 -21.13
CA ASP A 189 -2.06 -32.37 -21.86
C ASP A 189 -2.81 -33.63 -21.42
N ARG A 190 -3.89 -33.45 -20.69
CA ARG A 190 -4.81 -34.48 -20.23
C ARG A 190 -6.27 -34.02 -20.40
N PRO A 191 -7.20 -34.97 -20.62
CA PRO A 191 -8.61 -34.62 -20.76
C PRO A 191 -9.10 -33.84 -19.53
N MET A 192 -9.85 -32.76 -19.76
CA MET A 192 -10.45 -31.93 -18.74
C MET A 192 -11.96 -32.22 -18.63
N LYS A 193 -12.54 -31.93 -17.45
CA LYS A 193 -13.98 -31.93 -17.20
C LYS A 193 -14.38 -30.72 -16.40
N ASP A 194 -15.59 -30.25 -16.55
CA ASP A 194 -16.19 -29.27 -15.66
C ASP A 194 -16.37 -29.87 -14.25
N SER A 195 -15.89 -29.17 -13.23
CA SER A 195 -16.05 -29.57 -11.84
C SER A 195 -17.48 -29.40 -11.32
N SER A 196 -18.33 -28.68 -12.01
CA SER A 196 -19.63 -28.18 -11.57
C SER A 196 -19.56 -27.27 -10.34
N ILE A 197 -18.40 -26.73 -10.03
CA ILE A 197 -18.15 -25.78 -8.94
C ILE A 197 -17.58 -24.50 -9.55
N GLU A 198 -18.36 -23.42 -9.52
CA GLU A 198 -18.05 -22.14 -10.14
C GLU A 198 -16.63 -21.62 -9.81
N TRP A 199 -16.23 -21.75 -8.54
CA TRP A 199 -14.93 -21.28 -8.04
C TRP A 199 -13.74 -22.08 -8.56
N ILE A 200 -13.96 -23.35 -8.90
CA ILE A 200 -12.92 -24.26 -9.39
C ILE A 200 -12.87 -24.21 -10.91
N GLY A 201 -14.00 -24.36 -11.60
CA GLY A 201 -14.09 -24.48 -13.04
C GLY A 201 -13.63 -25.86 -13.53
N GLU A 202 -12.76 -25.91 -14.55
CA GLU A 202 -12.27 -27.17 -15.13
C GLU A 202 -11.15 -27.79 -14.30
N ILE A 203 -11.23 -29.12 -14.17
CA ILE A 203 -10.21 -30.00 -13.55
C ILE A 203 -9.90 -31.19 -14.47
N PRO A 204 -8.80 -31.91 -14.26
CA PRO A 204 -8.54 -33.16 -15.02
C PRO A 204 -9.63 -34.19 -14.80
N ALA A 205 -10.05 -34.89 -15.90
CA ALA A 205 -11.21 -35.78 -15.90
C ALA A 205 -11.11 -36.91 -14.89
N GLY A 206 -9.91 -37.43 -14.60
CA GLY A 206 -9.66 -38.50 -13.64
C GLY A 206 -9.54 -38.04 -12.17
N VAL A 207 -9.59 -36.73 -11.89
CA VAL A 207 -9.40 -36.20 -10.53
C VAL A 207 -10.74 -36.00 -9.85
N PRO A 208 -10.96 -36.60 -8.65
CA PRO A 208 -12.19 -36.39 -7.89
C PRO A 208 -12.14 -35.11 -7.06
N ILE A 209 -13.33 -34.65 -6.65
CA ILE A 209 -13.49 -33.58 -5.67
C ILE A 209 -14.00 -34.15 -4.36
N SER A 210 -13.44 -33.68 -3.26
CA SER A 210 -13.80 -34.03 -1.90
C SER A 210 -14.05 -32.78 -1.07
N ARG A 211 -13.95 -32.86 0.25
CA ARG A 211 -14.05 -31.74 1.19
C ARG A 211 -12.83 -31.69 2.08
N VAL A 212 -12.36 -30.49 2.43
CA VAL A 212 -11.18 -30.27 3.29
C VAL A 212 -11.25 -31.10 4.58
N GLY A 213 -12.39 -31.12 5.27
CA GLY A 213 -12.55 -31.86 6.55
C GLY A 213 -12.37 -33.37 6.47
N LEU A 214 -12.43 -33.99 5.26
CA LEU A 214 -12.15 -35.42 5.09
C LEU A 214 -10.62 -35.67 5.02
N HIS A 215 -9.83 -34.70 4.66
CA HIS A 215 -8.40 -34.82 4.45
C HIS A 215 -7.53 -34.15 5.54
N PHE A 216 -8.14 -33.23 6.31
CA PHE A 216 -7.45 -32.42 7.29
C PHE A 216 -8.21 -32.35 8.61
N ASP A 217 -7.48 -32.36 9.72
CA ASP A 217 -8.01 -32.04 11.04
C ASP A 217 -8.00 -30.53 11.23
N ILE A 218 -9.09 -30.00 11.80
CA ILE A 218 -9.28 -28.56 12.00
C ILE A 218 -9.55 -28.30 13.48
N VAL A 219 -8.72 -27.50 14.11
CA VAL A 219 -8.83 -27.09 15.51
C VAL A 219 -9.06 -25.58 15.59
N LEU A 220 -10.21 -25.17 16.09
CA LEU A 220 -10.49 -23.76 16.38
C LEU A 220 -9.78 -23.37 17.68
N GLY A 221 -9.15 -22.19 17.72
CA GLY A 221 -8.39 -21.73 18.86
C GLY A 221 -9.24 -21.37 20.08
N LYS A 222 -8.54 -21.07 21.18
CA LYS A 222 -9.14 -20.75 22.49
C LYS A 222 -9.79 -19.38 22.49
N MET A 223 -10.94 -19.25 23.13
CA MET A 223 -11.53 -17.96 23.48
C MET A 223 -10.58 -17.14 24.35
N LEU A 224 -10.63 -15.81 24.18
CA LEU A 224 -9.77 -14.89 24.92
C LEU A 224 -9.93 -15.10 26.46
N CYS A 225 -8.84 -15.36 27.13
CA CYS A 225 -8.76 -15.58 28.57
C CYS A 225 -7.78 -14.56 29.18
N SER A 226 -8.32 -13.48 29.73
CA SER A 226 -7.56 -12.33 30.27
C SER A 226 -7.08 -12.52 31.70
N ALA A 227 -7.59 -13.53 32.42
CA ALA A 227 -7.19 -13.86 33.80
C ALA A 227 -7.09 -15.38 33.96
N PRO A 228 -6.20 -15.89 34.84
CA PRO A 228 -6.12 -17.32 35.12
C PRO A 228 -7.39 -17.81 35.82
N VAL A 229 -7.81 -19.04 35.51
CA VAL A 229 -8.94 -19.68 36.20
C VAL A 229 -8.47 -20.33 37.50
N ASP A 230 -7.25 -20.87 37.51
CA ASP A 230 -6.58 -21.47 38.65
C ASP A 230 -5.04 -21.29 38.57
N ASP A 231 -4.33 -21.80 39.57
CA ASP A 231 -2.86 -21.66 39.70
C ASP A 231 -2.06 -22.44 38.64
N ASN A 232 -2.69 -23.34 37.87
CA ASN A 232 -2.02 -24.11 36.82
C ASN A 232 -1.97 -23.37 35.48
N TYR A 233 -2.72 -22.24 35.34
CA TYR A 233 -2.70 -21.44 34.13
C TYR A 233 -1.39 -20.67 33.99
N THR A 234 -0.86 -20.61 32.76
CA THR A 234 0.32 -19.83 32.40
C THR A 234 0.00 -18.79 31.34
N LEU A 235 0.69 -17.66 31.40
CA LEU A 235 0.52 -16.54 30.45
C LEU A 235 1.39 -16.76 29.23
N GLU A 236 0.77 -17.09 28.08
CA GLU A 236 1.46 -17.51 26.88
C GLU A 236 1.16 -16.61 25.68
N SER A 237 2.09 -16.55 24.73
CA SER A 237 1.95 -15.82 23.48
C SER A 237 1.00 -16.52 22.52
N TYR A 238 0.18 -15.76 21.76
CA TYR A 238 -0.74 -16.34 20.80
C TYR A 238 -0.84 -15.54 19.51
N TYR A 239 -1.17 -16.25 18.41
CA TYR A 239 -1.55 -15.66 17.13
C TYR A 239 -3.02 -15.28 17.15
N CYS A 240 -3.34 -14.10 16.59
CA CYS A 240 -4.70 -13.64 16.28
C CYS A 240 -4.84 -13.33 14.78
N ALA A 241 -6.04 -12.96 14.33
CA ALA A 241 -6.33 -12.71 12.92
C ALA A 241 -5.37 -11.71 12.25
N ALA A 242 -4.89 -10.71 12.99
CA ALA A 242 -3.94 -9.71 12.49
C ALA A 242 -2.53 -10.25 12.24
N ASP A 243 -2.23 -11.45 12.70
CA ASP A 243 -0.90 -12.06 12.54
C ASP A 243 -0.79 -12.98 11.31
N VAL A 244 -1.92 -13.34 10.67
CA VAL A 244 -1.95 -14.38 9.64
C VAL A 244 -2.35 -13.80 8.29
N HIS A 245 -1.45 -13.87 7.31
CA HIS A 245 -1.63 -13.36 5.95
C HIS A 245 -1.15 -14.40 4.94
N PHE A 246 -1.56 -14.28 3.66
CA PHE A 246 -1.06 -15.16 2.60
C PHE A 246 0.45 -15.02 2.36
N GLU A 247 1.00 -13.86 2.69
CA GLU A 247 2.43 -13.56 2.60
C GLU A 247 3.25 -14.20 3.74
N GLY A 248 2.58 -14.66 4.80
CA GLY A 248 3.20 -15.30 5.96
C GLY A 248 2.65 -14.83 7.30
N LEU A 249 3.32 -15.22 8.36
CA LEU A 249 3.01 -14.80 9.72
C LEU A 249 3.73 -13.49 10.06
N SER A 250 3.08 -12.61 10.80
CA SER A 250 3.71 -11.37 11.26
C SER A 250 4.86 -11.66 12.23
N ASN A 251 5.93 -10.87 12.15
CA ASN A 251 7.10 -11.00 13.04
C ASN A 251 7.03 -10.08 14.27
N GLY A 252 5.91 -9.33 14.45
CA GLY A 252 5.72 -8.40 15.56
C GLY A 252 5.55 -9.12 16.91
N GLU A 253 5.61 -8.33 17.98
CA GLU A 253 5.33 -8.80 19.34
C GLU A 253 3.94 -9.43 19.42
N LYS A 254 3.82 -10.59 20.05
CA LYS A 254 2.59 -11.34 20.18
C LYS A 254 1.84 -10.93 21.44
N LYS A 255 0.52 -10.88 21.32
CA LYS A 255 -0.35 -10.74 22.49
C LYS A 255 -0.26 -11.97 23.36
N LYS A 256 -0.61 -11.84 24.65
CA LYS A 256 -0.59 -12.92 25.62
C LYS A 256 -1.96 -13.12 26.24
N MET A 257 -2.29 -14.38 26.54
CA MET A 257 -3.46 -14.77 27.32
C MET A 257 -3.14 -16.03 28.13
N TRP A 258 -4.04 -16.39 29.03
CA TRP A 258 -3.83 -17.52 29.94
C TRP A 258 -4.31 -18.83 29.31
N PHE A 259 -3.52 -19.90 29.53
CA PHE A 259 -3.78 -21.26 29.06
C PHE A 259 -3.59 -22.27 30.20
N SER A 260 -4.48 -23.29 30.28
CA SER A 260 -4.26 -24.48 31.09
C SER A 260 -3.25 -25.42 30.43
N PRO A 261 -2.70 -26.42 31.15
CA PRO A 261 -1.84 -27.44 30.57
C PRO A 261 -2.45 -28.19 29.38
N ASP A 262 -3.72 -28.63 29.49
CA ASP A 262 -4.42 -29.33 28.41
C ASP A 262 -4.66 -28.44 27.19
N GLU A 263 -5.01 -27.20 27.40
CA GLU A 263 -5.16 -26.20 26.34
C GLU A 263 -3.84 -25.92 25.61
N LYS A 264 -2.72 -25.95 26.32
CA LYS A 264 -1.40 -25.81 25.70
C LYS A 264 -1.08 -26.98 24.77
N GLU A 265 -1.46 -28.20 25.13
CA GLU A 265 -1.32 -29.35 24.23
C GLU A 265 -2.19 -29.20 22.98
N GLN A 266 -3.45 -28.79 23.15
CA GLN A 266 -4.44 -28.67 22.08
C GLN A 266 -4.15 -27.53 21.11
N TYR A 267 -3.80 -26.35 21.61
CA TYR A 267 -3.72 -25.10 20.83
C TYR A 267 -2.31 -24.70 20.44
N CYS A 268 -1.28 -25.48 20.79
CA CYS A 268 0.10 -25.23 20.40
C CYS A 268 0.27 -25.33 18.89
N VAL A 269 0.86 -24.30 18.30
CA VAL A 269 1.21 -24.27 16.88
C VAL A 269 2.49 -25.08 16.67
N LYS A 270 2.45 -26.01 15.72
CA LYS A 270 3.58 -26.86 15.33
C LYS A 270 4.14 -26.43 13.98
N ASN A 271 5.39 -26.73 13.73
CA ASN A 271 5.99 -26.52 12.41
C ASN A 271 5.19 -27.25 11.32
N GLY A 272 4.84 -26.53 10.26
CA GLY A 272 4.07 -27.07 9.16
C GLY A 272 2.54 -27.00 9.35
N ASP A 273 2.03 -26.55 10.50
CA ASP A 273 0.59 -26.29 10.66
C ASP A 273 0.15 -25.17 9.69
N LEU A 274 -0.99 -25.32 9.09
CA LEU A 274 -1.64 -24.24 8.35
C LEU A 274 -2.56 -23.47 9.30
N LEU A 275 -2.27 -22.19 9.53
CA LEU A 275 -3.12 -21.28 10.28
C LEU A 275 -4.10 -20.60 9.34
N VAL A 276 -5.40 -20.64 9.67
CA VAL A 276 -6.48 -20.05 8.85
C VAL A 276 -7.28 -19.07 9.69
N VAL A 277 -7.50 -17.86 9.18
CA VAL A 277 -8.29 -16.81 9.84
C VAL A 277 -9.77 -17.15 9.80
N GLU A 278 -10.41 -17.21 10.97
CA GLU A 278 -11.84 -17.50 11.13
C GLU A 278 -12.71 -16.30 10.80
N GLY A 279 -12.33 -15.10 11.24
CA GLY A 279 -13.25 -13.97 11.16
C GLY A 279 -12.60 -12.61 10.90
N GLY A 280 -13.44 -11.64 10.55
CA GLY A 280 -13.03 -10.27 10.25
C GLY A 280 -12.67 -10.06 8.77
N ALA A 281 -12.08 -8.91 8.47
CA ALA A 281 -11.68 -8.54 7.10
C ALA A 281 -10.64 -9.50 6.47
N GLY A 282 -9.92 -10.26 7.29
CA GLY A 282 -8.94 -11.26 6.86
C GLY A 282 -9.48 -12.68 6.76
N ALA A 283 -10.79 -12.91 6.92
CA ALA A 283 -11.39 -14.26 6.92
C ALA A 283 -10.95 -15.10 5.71
N GLY A 284 -10.50 -16.34 5.98
CA GLY A 284 -9.93 -17.24 4.97
C GLY A 284 -8.48 -16.99 4.63
N GLY A 285 -7.86 -15.90 5.09
CA GLY A 285 -6.41 -15.69 5.01
C GLY A 285 -5.68 -16.83 5.73
N CYS A 286 -4.55 -17.29 5.17
CA CYS A 286 -3.84 -18.42 5.77
C CYS A 286 -2.34 -18.37 5.54
N ALA A 287 -1.59 -18.97 6.47
CA ALA A 287 -0.14 -19.10 6.39
C ALA A 287 0.33 -20.41 7.03
N ILE A 288 1.44 -20.93 6.53
CA ILE A 288 2.10 -22.11 7.13
C ILE A 288 3.01 -21.63 8.26
N ALA A 289 2.86 -22.24 9.42
CA ALA A 289 3.69 -21.97 10.57
C ALA A 289 5.09 -22.57 10.40
N VAL A 290 6.09 -21.79 10.82
CA VAL A 290 7.46 -22.24 10.96
C VAL A 290 7.80 -22.38 12.45
N SER A 291 8.80 -23.21 12.76
CA SER A 291 9.28 -23.38 14.13
C SER A 291 9.69 -22.05 14.74
N THR A 292 9.32 -21.86 16.00
CA THR A 292 9.72 -20.73 16.83
C THR A 292 10.47 -21.25 18.07
N ASP A 293 11.37 -20.42 18.62
CA ASP A 293 12.16 -20.78 19.81
C ASP A 293 11.28 -20.95 21.06
N VAL A 294 10.15 -20.27 21.09
CA VAL A 294 9.14 -20.36 22.17
C VAL A 294 7.81 -20.85 21.60
N PRO A 295 7.06 -21.68 22.35
CA PRO A 295 5.73 -22.10 21.94
C PRO A 295 4.80 -20.90 21.74
N ILE A 296 4.03 -20.95 20.65
CA ILE A 296 2.97 -19.97 20.37
C ILE A 296 1.66 -20.73 20.18
N TYR A 297 0.60 -20.16 20.67
CA TYR A 297 -0.74 -20.78 20.68
C TYR A 297 -1.68 -20.02 19.73
N ILE A 298 -2.95 -20.43 19.63
CA ILE A 298 -3.94 -19.75 18.81
C ILE A 298 -5.16 -19.30 19.63
N GLN A 299 -5.63 -18.11 19.30
CA GLN A 299 -6.89 -17.53 19.78
C GLN A 299 -8.02 -17.91 18.82
N ASN A 300 -9.28 -17.88 19.26
CA ASN A 300 -10.47 -18.33 18.51
C ASN A 300 -10.76 -17.61 17.18
N SER A 301 -9.98 -16.58 16.83
CA SER A 301 -10.01 -16.02 15.47
C SER A 301 -9.15 -16.79 14.46
N ILE A 302 -8.45 -17.84 14.92
CA ILE A 302 -7.55 -18.67 14.10
C ILE A 302 -7.93 -20.14 14.26
N MET A 303 -7.81 -20.88 13.16
CA MET A 303 -7.90 -22.35 13.12
C MET A 303 -6.53 -22.92 12.77
N ILE A 304 -6.11 -23.99 13.45
CA ILE A 304 -5.01 -24.86 13.03
C ILE A 304 -5.57 -25.95 12.11
N VAL A 305 -4.92 -26.16 10.96
CA VAL A 305 -5.24 -27.24 10.01
C VAL A 305 -4.03 -28.16 9.88
N ARG A 306 -4.26 -29.47 10.05
CA ARG A 306 -3.23 -30.52 9.98
C ARG A 306 -3.64 -31.61 9.02
N SER A 307 -2.71 -32.11 8.22
CA SER A 307 -2.99 -33.25 7.33
C SER A 307 -3.26 -34.55 8.12
N LYS A 308 -4.24 -35.32 7.64
CA LYS A 308 -4.49 -36.70 8.12
C LYS A 308 -3.55 -37.74 7.51
N GLY A 309 -2.44 -37.28 6.89
CA GLY A 309 -1.36 -38.13 6.38
C GLY A 309 -1.37 -38.39 4.86
N ILE A 310 -2.45 -38.05 4.15
CA ILE A 310 -2.63 -38.37 2.72
C ILE A 310 -2.73 -37.12 1.81
N SER A 311 -2.69 -35.94 2.38
CA SER A 311 -2.86 -34.70 1.63
C SER A 311 -1.83 -33.65 2.02
N ASN A 312 -1.35 -32.89 1.03
CA ASN A 312 -0.28 -31.92 1.20
C ASN A 312 -0.83 -30.57 1.72
N ILE A 313 -0.34 -30.11 2.85
CA ILE A 313 -0.79 -28.87 3.50
C ILE A 313 -0.44 -27.62 2.69
N ARG A 314 0.70 -27.62 1.96
CA ARG A 314 1.13 -26.50 1.10
C ARG A 314 0.21 -26.36 -0.11
N TYR A 315 -0.23 -27.50 -0.68
CA TYR A 315 -1.24 -27.51 -1.74
C TYR A 315 -2.57 -26.91 -1.24
N LEU A 316 -3.06 -27.33 -0.05
CA LEU A 316 -4.26 -26.75 0.55
C LEU A 316 -4.13 -25.24 0.75
N ARG A 317 -2.99 -24.74 1.21
CA ARG A 317 -2.74 -23.30 1.36
C ARG A 317 -2.96 -22.57 0.04
N TYR A 318 -2.42 -23.06 -1.08
CA TYR A 318 -2.60 -22.43 -2.39
C TYR A 318 -4.04 -22.55 -2.91
N LEU A 319 -4.70 -23.66 -2.65
CA LEU A 319 -6.12 -23.84 -3.01
C LEU A 319 -6.99 -22.81 -2.26
N LEU A 320 -6.78 -22.63 -0.96
CA LEU A 320 -7.49 -21.62 -0.17
C LEU A 320 -7.19 -20.20 -0.66
N GLU A 321 -5.95 -19.87 -0.95
CA GLU A 321 -5.60 -18.57 -1.53
C GLU A 321 -6.33 -18.33 -2.86
N CYS A 322 -6.39 -19.32 -3.73
CA CYS A 322 -7.14 -19.24 -4.99
C CYS A 322 -8.62 -18.95 -4.76
N LEU A 323 -9.28 -19.72 -3.88
CA LEU A 323 -10.70 -19.60 -3.61
C LEU A 323 -11.06 -18.26 -2.95
N VAL A 324 -10.28 -17.83 -1.97
CA VAL A 324 -10.48 -16.54 -1.28
C VAL A 324 -10.35 -15.38 -2.27
N LYS A 325 -9.32 -15.38 -3.11
CA LYS A 325 -9.11 -14.33 -4.13
C LYS A 325 -10.19 -14.32 -5.22
N LYS A 326 -10.88 -15.45 -5.45
CA LYS A 326 -12.05 -15.52 -6.33
C LYS A 326 -13.37 -15.09 -5.64
N GLY A 327 -13.34 -14.67 -4.38
CA GLY A 327 -14.52 -14.21 -3.66
C GLY A 327 -15.35 -15.34 -3.00
N TYR A 328 -14.81 -16.55 -2.83
CA TYR A 328 -15.49 -17.66 -2.19
C TYR A 328 -16.00 -17.31 -0.78
N ILE A 329 -15.18 -16.59 0.00
CA ILE A 329 -15.57 -16.16 1.35
C ILE A 329 -16.80 -15.26 1.33
N ASP A 330 -16.92 -14.37 0.35
CA ASP A 330 -18.05 -13.45 0.21
C ASP A 330 -19.39 -14.15 0.00
N VAL A 331 -19.34 -15.36 -0.56
CA VAL A 331 -20.54 -16.16 -0.85
C VAL A 331 -20.89 -17.09 0.32
N VAL A 332 -19.89 -17.76 0.91
CA VAL A 332 -20.15 -18.66 2.04
C VAL A 332 -20.32 -17.95 3.38
N CYS A 333 -19.83 -16.71 3.50
CA CYS A 333 -20.00 -15.86 4.67
C CYS A 333 -20.95 -14.72 4.33
N ASN A 334 -22.01 -14.56 5.11
CA ASN A 334 -23.04 -13.54 4.89
C ASN A 334 -22.42 -12.13 4.86
N LYS A 335 -22.61 -11.37 3.76
CA LYS A 335 -22.03 -10.02 3.56
C LYS A 335 -22.63 -8.94 4.47
N ALA A 336 -23.78 -9.21 5.11
CA ALA A 336 -24.46 -8.21 5.94
C ALA A 336 -23.80 -7.97 7.32
N THR A 337 -22.82 -8.78 7.69
CA THR A 337 -22.11 -8.74 8.96
C THR A 337 -20.61 -8.99 8.75
N ILE A 338 -19.84 -8.94 9.85
CA ILE A 338 -18.41 -9.35 9.82
C ILE A 338 -18.34 -10.81 9.32
N PRO A 339 -17.56 -11.10 8.25
CA PRO A 339 -17.45 -12.45 7.73
C PRO A 339 -16.93 -13.43 8.80
N HIS A 340 -17.61 -14.57 8.97
CA HIS A 340 -17.18 -15.68 9.82
C HIS A 340 -17.00 -16.95 8.99
N PHE A 341 -15.73 -17.28 8.72
CA PHE A 341 -15.32 -18.49 8.02
C PHE A 341 -15.08 -19.61 9.03
N THR A 342 -16.19 -20.10 9.62
CA THR A 342 -16.18 -21.06 10.73
C THR A 342 -15.49 -22.38 10.35
N LYS A 343 -15.14 -23.18 11.38
CA LYS A 343 -14.60 -24.55 11.22
C LYS A 343 -15.44 -25.41 10.25
N ASP A 344 -16.75 -25.35 10.36
CA ASP A 344 -17.65 -26.14 9.50
C ASP A 344 -17.62 -25.66 8.04
N LYS A 345 -17.53 -24.36 7.81
CA LYS A 345 -17.37 -23.79 6.47
C LYS A 345 -16.03 -24.20 5.86
N LEU A 346 -14.94 -24.13 6.61
CA LEU A 346 -13.62 -24.59 6.16
C LEU A 346 -13.63 -26.10 5.88
N ALA A 347 -14.24 -26.90 6.75
CA ALA A 347 -14.36 -28.35 6.55
C ALA A 347 -15.13 -28.73 5.27
N ASN A 348 -16.09 -27.89 4.86
CA ASN A 348 -16.89 -28.08 3.65
C ASN A 348 -16.30 -27.45 2.39
N VAL A 349 -15.13 -26.78 2.46
CA VAL A 349 -14.44 -26.25 1.27
C VAL A 349 -14.18 -27.39 0.28
N PRO A 350 -14.51 -27.21 -1.02
CA PRO A 350 -14.18 -28.19 -2.05
C PRO A 350 -12.67 -28.41 -2.15
N PHE A 351 -12.25 -29.67 -2.14
CA PHE A 351 -10.86 -30.10 -2.22
C PHE A 351 -10.64 -30.99 -3.44
N ILE A 352 -9.76 -30.56 -4.35
CA ILE A 352 -9.41 -31.30 -5.56
C ILE A 352 -8.37 -32.35 -5.16
N VAL A 353 -8.73 -33.64 -5.29
CA VAL A 353 -7.94 -34.77 -4.76
C VAL A 353 -6.97 -35.27 -5.83
N PHE A 354 -5.91 -34.51 -6.09
CA PHE A 354 -4.75 -35.03 -6.82
C PHE A 354 -4.04 -36.13 -6.01
N SER A 355 -3.27 -36.99 -6.65
CA SER A 355 -2.38 -37.93 -5.93
C SER A 355 -1.40 -37.13 -5.03
N GLN A 356 -0.94 -37.74 -3.94
CA GLN A 356 -0.01 -37.09 -3.01
C GLN A 356 1.24 -36.55 -3.73
N SER A 357 1.82 -37.37 -4.63
CA SER A 357 2.96 -36.93 -5.45
C SER A 357 2.63 -35.69 -6.30
N GLU A 358 1.46 -35.64 -6.92
CA GLU A 358 1.06 -34.49 -7.73
C GLU A 358 0.76 -33.24 -6.89
N GLN A 359 0.20 -33.40 -5.68
CA GLN A 359 0.02 -32.29 -4.72
C GLN A 359 1.39 -31.71 -4.29
N GLU A 360 2.39 -32.56 -4.10
CA GLU A 360 3.77 -32.14 -3.80
C GLU A 360 4.39 -31.38 -4.97
N GLU A 361 4.30 -31.93 -6.19
CA GLU A 361 4.77 -31.29 -7.42
C GLU A 361 4.11 -29.90 -7.64
N ILE A 362 2.79 -29.80 -7.42
CA ILE A 362 2.03 -28.54 -7.48
C ILE A 362 2.56 -27.53 -6.46
N ALA A 363 2.73 -27.97 -5.21
CA ALA A 363 3.19 -27.10 -4.13
C ALA A 363 4.61 -26.60 -4.35
N GLU A 364 5.52 -27.46 -4.82
CA GLU A 364 6.90 -27.09 -5.12
C GLU A 364 6.98 -26.11 -6.30
N TYR A 365 6.26 -26.41 -7.38
CA TYR A 365 6.18 -25.52 -8.54
C TYR A 365 5.66 -24.14 -8.17
N LEU A 366 4.57 -24.09 -7.38
CA LEU A 366 3.99 -22.81 -6.95
C LEU A 366 4.91 -22.06 -5.99
N ASN A 367 5.59 -22.75 -5.07
CA ASN A 367 6.57 -22.11 -4.19
C ASN A 367 7.68 -21.42 -5.00
N GLU A 368 8.25 -22.12 -5.99
CA GLU A 368 9.30 -21.55 -6.85
C GLU A 368 8.79 -20.37 -7.68
N LYS A 369 7.67 -20.55 -8.39
CA LYS A 369 7.11 -19.52 -9.28
C LYS A 369 6.63 -18.29 -8.52
N CYS A 370 5.91 -18.48 -7.42
CA CYS A 370 5.43 -17.37 -6.60
C CYS A 370 6.60 -16.61 -5.95
N ALA A 371 7.60 -17.30 -5.40
CA ALA A 371 8.79 -16.64 -4.86
C ALA A 371 9.54 -15.81 -5.92
N GLY A 372 9.65 -16.33 -7.16
CA GLY A 372 10.24 -15.58 -8.26
C GLY A 372 9.44 -14.31 -8.61
N ILE A 373 8.11 -14.41 -8.66
CA ILE A 373 7.24 -13.26 -8.94
C ILE A 373 7.30 -12.24 -7.78
N ASP A 374 7.26 -12.70 -6.52
CA ASP A 374 7.35 -11.83 -5.34
C ASP A 374 8.67 -11.07 -5.30
N ALA A 375 9.80 -11.73 -5.64
CA ALA A 375 11.10 -11.06 -5.77
C ALA A 375 11.09 -9.96 -6.84
N LEU A 376 10.41 -10.16 -7.98
CA LEU A 376 10.25 -9.13 -9.00
C LEU A 376 9.39 -7.96 -8.50
N ILE A 377 8.30 -8.22 -7.77
CA ILE A 377 7.45 -7.21 -7.16
C ILE A 377 8.26 -6.35 -6.17
N VAL A 378 9.00 -6.98 -5.26
CA VAL A 378 9.87 -6.29 -4.29
C VAL A 378 10.89 -5.41 -5.01
N LYS A 379 11.57 -5.93 -6.02
CA LYS A 379 12.54 -5.16 -6.82
C LYS A 379 11.89 -3.95 -7.51
N ARG A 380 10.66 -4.09 -8.04
CA ARG A 380 9.93 -2.98 -8.64
C ARG A 380 9.50 -1.92 -7.62
N GLN A 381 9.12 -2.33 -6.41
CA GLN A 381 8.78 -1.41 -5.31
C GLN A 381 10.01 -0.62 -4.85
N GLN A 382 11.17 -1.26 -4.71
CA GLN A 382 12.44 -0.57 -4.42
C GLN A 382 12.77 0.45 -5.52
N TYR A 383 12.64 0.06 -6.78
CA TYR A 383 12.86 0.95 -7.91
C TYR A 383 11.92 2.18 -7.91
N LEU A 384 10.64 2.01 -7.54
CA LEU A 384 9.71 3.13 -7.36
C LEU A 384 10.24 4.13 -6.31
N THR A 385 10.64 3.63 -5.15
CA THR A 385 11.18 4.47 -4.07
C THR A 385 12.44 5.22 -4.52
N GLU A 386 13.35 4.56 -5.21
CA GLU A 386 14.57 5.18 -5.76
C GLU A 386 14.25 6.29 -6.76
N ILE A 387 13.32 6.06 -7.68
CA ILE A 387 12.92 7.08 -8.68
C ILE A 387 12.21 8.25 -8.01
N GLU A 388 11.33 8.03 -7.03
CA GLU A 388 10.66 9.09 -6.28
C GLU A 388 11.67 9.96 -5.53
N ASN A 389 12.66 9.35 -4.88
CA ASN A 389 13.76 10.05 -4.22
C ASN A 389 14.64 10.81 -5.23
N TYR A 390 14.95 10.20 -6.37
CA TYR A 390 15.68 10.86 -7.44
C TYR A 390 14.93 12.09 -7.98
N LYS A 391 13.62 11.97 -8.22
CA LYS A 391 12.76 13.09 -8.63
C LYS A 391 12.85 14.25 -7.64
N LYS A 392 12.72 13.93 -6.33
CA LYS A 392 12.79 14.94 -5.26
C LYS A 392 14.17 15.63 -5.20
N SER A 393 15.25 14.84 -5.29
CA SER A 393 16.62 15.36 -5.31
C SER A 393 16.85 16.26 -6.52
N LEU A 394 16.38 15.83 -7.69
CA LEU A 394 16.51 16.60 -8.92
C LEU A 394 15.77 17.95 -8.86
N ILE A 395 14.53 17.95 -8.35
CA ILE A 395 13.78 19.19 -8.14
C ILE A 395 14.56 20.12 -7.20
N TYR A 396 15.05 19.57 -6.08
CA TYR A 396 15.85 20.33 -5.12
C TYR A 396 17.10 20.96 -5.74
N GLU A 397 17.86 20.21 -6.55
CA GLU A 397 19.06 20.71 -7.22
C GLU A 397 18.76 21.88 -8.17
N TYR A 398 17.66 21.81 -8.91
CA TYR A 398 17.27 22.89 -9.82
C TYR A 398 16.73 24.11 -9.08
N VAL A 399 15.83 23.95 -8.13
CA VAL A 399 15.22 25.09 -7.42
C VAL A 399 16.19 25.79 -6.49
N THR A 400 17.25 25.12 -6.04
CA THR A 400 18.34 25.76 -5.26
C THR A 400 19.51 26.23 -6.13
N GLY A 401 19.46 26.02 -7.45
CA GLY A 401 20.48 26.47 -8.39
C GLY A 401 21.77 25.65 -8.38
N LYS A 402 21.83 24.54 -7.63
CA LYS A 402 22.95 23.57 -7.64
C LYS A 402 23.14 22.96 -9.03
N LYS A 403 22.02 22.79 -9.76
CA LYS A 403 22.01 22.40 -11.17
C LYS A 403 21.51 23.56 -12.04
N GLY A 404 22.32 23.94 -13.02
CA GLY A 404 21.98 25.03 -13.92
C GLY A 404 21.08 24.60 -15.08
N VAL A 405 20.26 25.52 -15.56
CA VAL A 405 19.55 25.42 -16.84
C VAL A 405 20.33 26.19 -17.92
N LYS A 406 20.26 25.69 -19.17
CA LYS A 406 20.77 26.47 -20.31
C LYS A 406 19.73 27.55 -20.62
N THR A 407 20.07 28.80 -20.40
CA THR A 407 19.24 29.98 -20.71
C THR A 407 19.23 30.33 -22.21
N SER A 408 19.56 29.41 -23.10
CA SER A 408 19.64 29.64 -24.55
C SER A 408 18.31 29.52 -25.29
N VAL A 409 17.22 30.07 -24.76
CA VAL A 409 15.91 30.12 -25.48
C VAL A 409 15.22 31.46 -25.20
N LEU A 410 15.91 32.59 -25.38
CA LEU A 410 15.29 33.92 -25.57
C LEU A 410 16.30 34.81 -26.30
N ALA A 411 16.66 34.41 -27.52
CA ALA A 411 17.23 35.30 -28.52
C ALA A 411 16.65 34.78 -29.84
N ASP A 412 15.45 35.26 -30.14
CA ASP A 412 14.95 35.70 -31.44
C ASP A 412 13.52 36.25 -31.23
#